data_d0dee22f8dd943a86b22d985ac4abfd0
#
_entry.id   d0dee22f8dd943a86b22d985ac4abfd0
#
_cell.length_a   1.000
_cell.length_b   1.000
_cell.length_c   1.000
_cell.angle_alpha   90.00
_cell.angle_beta   90.00
_cell.angle_gamma   90.00
#
_symmetry.space_group_name_H-M   'P 1'
#
loop_
_entity.id
_entity.type
_entity.pdbx_description
1 polymer ?
#
loop_
_entity_poly.entity_id
_entity_poly.type
_entity_poly.pdbx_seq_one_letter_code
_entity_poly.pdbx_strand_id
1 'polypeptide(L)'
;ISPTGSGPFKAWPHTQALMGLLADAGVYSIMVGDLTHLPDLDLVERHGIEYGHVVGQEFPLRLAMTLCLEADAFVGSESVFANVVAMEAMPKVVMLSHSSNENLTRDWINTAALEAPVACHPCHRIHNAGAVMCSKDTVTGAAACMASYSAEDVAALVLQSLGIEERAAA
;
A
#
# COMPACT_ATOMS: atom_id res chain seq x y z
N ILE A 1 -5.61 4.08 -1.15
CA ILE A 1 -4.45 3.41 -0.53
C ILE A 1 -4.97 2.33 0.40
N SER A 2 -4.46 1.08 0.29
CA SER A 2 -4.75 -0.03 1.22
C SER A 2 -3.45 -0.56 1.82
N PRO A 3 -2.95 0.07 2.90
CA PRO A 3 -1.60 -0.17 3.40
C PRO A 3 -1.48 -1.42 4.29
N THR A 4 -2.59 -2.09 4.57
CA THR A 4 -2.66 -3.24 5.48
C THR A 4 -3.37 -4.42 4.82
N GLY A 5 -3.27 -5.57 5.44
CA GLY A 5 -3.97 -6.79 5.03
C GLY A 5 -4.41 -7.59 6.25
N SER A 6 -4.53 -8.90 6.09
CA SER A 6 -5.05 -9.82 7.11
C SER A 6 -4.15 -10.04 8.34
N GLY A 7 -3.07 -9.28 8.49
CA GLY A 7 -2.18 -9.38 9.64
C GLY A 7 -1.08 -8.33 9.64
N PRO A 8 -0.43 -8.13 10.80
CA PRO A 8 0.54 -7.06 11.01
C PRO A 8 1.79 -7.15 10.10
N PHE A 9 2.09 -8.33 9.60
CA PHE A 9 3.20 -8.54 8.65
C PHE A 9 2.93 -7.97 7.25
N LYS A 10 1.71 -7.53 6.97
CA LYS A 10 1.31 -6.85 5.74
C LYS A 10 1.17 -5.34 5.91
N ALA A 11 1.33 -4.84 7.14
CA ALA A 11 1.24 -3.41 7.40
C ALA A 11 2.48 -2.69 6.81
N TRP A 12 2.24 -1.72 5.95
CA TRP A 12 3.29 -0.94 5.34
C TRP A 12 3.55 0.33 6.15
N PRO A 13 4.76 0.54 6.68
CA PRO A 13 5.02 1.60 7.66
C PRO A 13 5.14 3.00 7.05
N HIS A 14 5.34 3.13 5.74
CA HIS A 14 5.61 4.42 5.09
C HIS A 14 4.37 5.08 4.48
N THR A 15 3.18 4.64 4.88
CA THR A 15 1.89 5.12 4.33
C THR A 15 1.73 6.64 4.48
N GLN A 16 2.09 7.19 5.63
CA GLN A 16 1.98 8.63 5.89
C GLN A 16 2.92 9.44 4.98
N ALA A 17 4.15 8.98 4.81
CA ALA A 17 5.10 9.63 3.91
C ALA A 17 4.60 9.60 2.46
N LEU A 18 4.06 8.47 2.00
CA LEU A 18 3.44 8.38 0.67
C LEU A 18 2.32 9.40 0.50
N MET A 19 1.41 9.50 1.48
CA MET A 19 0.29 10.45 1.38
C MET A 19 0.76 11.89 1.28
N GLY A 20 1.84 12.26 1.99
CA GLY A 20 2.48 13.57 1.87
C GLY A 20 3.01 13.82 0.46
N LEU A 21 3.79 12.88 -0.09
CA LEU A 21 4.35 12.99 -1.45
C LEU A 21 3.26 13.10 -2.52
N LEU A 22 2.19 12.34 -2.39
CA LEU A 22 1.05 12.39 -3.31
C LEU A 22 0.29 13.71 -3.20
N ALA A 23 0.09 14.23 -1.97
CA ALA A 23 -0.55 15.51 -1.75
C ALA A 23 0.26 16.68 -2.35
N ASP A 24 1.58 16.68 -2.21
CA ASP A 24 2.48 17.66 -2.82
C ASP A 24 2.38 17.65 -4.35
N ALA A 25 2.08 16.50 -4.94
CA ALA A 25 1.82 16.35 -6.36
C ALA A 25 0.36 16.65 -6.77
N GLY A 26 -0.51 17.05 -5.83
CA GLY A 26 -1.92 17.35 -6.09
C GLY A 26 -2.83 16.14 -6.21
N VAL A 27 -2.39 14.98 -5.70
CA VAL A 27 -3.18 13.74 -5.70
C VAL A 27 -3.96 13.60 -4.39
N TYR A 28 -5.27 13.46 -4.49
CA TYR A 28 -6.14 13.19 -3.34
C TYR A 28 -6.08 11.71 -2.97
N SER A 29 -5.76 11.40 -1.72
CA SER A 29 -5.62 10.02 -1.24
C SER A 29 -6.76 9.64 -0.30
N ILE A 30 -7.38 8.48 -0.56
CA ILE A 30 -8.33 7.83 0.34
C ILE A 30 -7.67 6.56 0.87
N MET A 31 -7.66 6.39 2.19
CA MET A 31 -7.12 5.18 2.82
C MET A 31 -8.26 4.23 3.20
N VAL A 32 -8.13 2.96 2.82
CA VAL A 32 -9.13 1.93 3.10
C VAL A 32 -8.48 0.72 3.78
N GLY A 33 -9.21 0.06 4.66
CA GLY A 33 -8.78 -1.17 5.31
C GLY A 33 -8.82 -1.10 6.85
N ASP A 34 -8.30 -2.15 7.48
CA ASP A 34 -8.08 -2.17 8.92
C ASP A 34 -6.75 -1.47 9.23
N LEU A 35 -6.83 -0.30 9.82
CA LEU A 35 -5.68 0.57 10.06
C LEU A 35 -5.04 0.37 11.45
N THR A 36 -5.52 -0.58 12.24
CA THR A 36 -5.08 -0.82 13.62
C THR A 36 -3.61 -1.23 13.75
N HIS A 37 -3.00 -1.68 12.66
CA HIS A 37 -1.60 -2.11 12.63
C HIS A 37 -0.63 -1.04 12.09
N LEU A 38 -1.13 0.14 11.76
CA LEU A 38 -0.29 1.25 11.32
C LEU A 38 0.17 2.06 12.52
N PRO A 39 1.45 2.45 12.58
CA PRO A 39 1.92 3.39 13.57
C PRO A 39 1.32 4.78 13.31
N ASP A 40 0.94 5.45 14.39
CA ASP A 40 0.54 6.87 14.47
C ASP A 40 -0.08 7.46 13.20
N LEU A 41 -1.40 7.29 13.07
CA LEU A 41 -2.18 7.93 12.02
C LEU A 41 -2.56 9.38 12.37
N ASP A 42 -1.60 10.18 12.78
CA ASP A 42 -1.74 11.65 12.85
C ASP A 42 -1.76 12.28 11.44
N LEU A 43 -2.38 11.58 10.52
CA LEU A 43 -2.46 11.96 9.12
C LEU A 43 -3.21 13.27 8.91
N VAL A 44 -4.14 13.57 9.82
CA VAL A 44 -5.05 14.70 9.68
C VAL A 44 -4.34 16.02 9.95
N GLU A 45 -3.42 16.06 10.90
CA GLU A 45 -2.83 17.32 11.33
C GLU A 45 -1.54 17.71 10.60
N ARG A 46 -0.76 16.76 10.09
CA ARG A 46 0.59 17.01 9.59
C ARG A 46 0.70 17.43 8.13
N HIS A 47 -0.28 17.14 7.30
CA HIS A 47 -0.20 17.39 5.85
C HIS A 47 -1.34 18.26 5.31
N GLY A 48 -2.03 19.00 6.20
CA GLY A 48 -3.14 19.85 5.80
C GLY A 48 -4.11 19.09 4.91
N ILE A 49 -4.72 18.04 5.44
CA ILE A 49 -5.46 17.06 4.65
C ILE A 49 -6.75 17.64 4.07
N GLU A 50 -6.57 18.57 3.22
CA GLU A 50 -7.49 18.79 2.12
C GLU A 50 -7.36 17.65 1.07
N TYR A 51 -6.33 16.79 1.15
CA TYR A 51 -5.96 15.84 0.10
C TYR A 51 -6.02 14.37 0.51
N GLY A 52 -6.39 14.05 1.73
CA GLY A 52 -6.49 12.66 2.16
C GLY A 52 -7.64 12.42 3.12
N HIS A 53 -8.34 11.34 2.94
CA HIS A 53 -9.39 10.89 3.83
C HIS A 53 -9.11 9.47 4.30
N VAL A 54 -9.27 9.23 5.60
CA VAL A 54 -9.10 7.90 6.19
C VAL A 54 -10.47 7.24 6.28
N VAL A 55 -10.63 6.18 5.51
CA VAL A 55 -11.80 5.31 5.55
C VAL A 55 -11.38 4.04 6.28
N GLY A 56 -11.66 3.98 7.56
CA GLY A 56 -11.33 2.83 8.41
C GLY A 56 -12.55 1.90 8.61
N GLN A 57 -12.71 1.45 9.83
CA GLN A 57 -13.81 0.56 10.23
C GLN A 57 -15.19 1.22 10.21
N GLU A 58 -15.26 2.52 10.00
CA GLU A 58 -16.50 3.30 9.97
C GLU A 58 -17.36 3.02 8.72
N PHE A 59 -16.73 2.43 7.67
CA PHE A 59 -17.45 2.17 6.43
C PHE A 59 -17.70 0.68 6.24
N PRO A 60 -18.92 0.30 5.79
CA PRO A 60 -19.19 -1.06 5.38
C PRO A 60 -18.19 -1.52 4.31
N LEU A 61 -17.76 -2.77 4.38
CA LEU A 61 -16.78 -3.35 3.45
C LEU A 61 -17.12 -3.09 1.97
N ARG A 62 -18.41 -3.20 1.61
CA ARG A 62 -18.87 -2.92 0.24
C ARG A 62 -18.61 -1.50 -0.21
N LEU A 63 -18.78 -0.52 0.67
CA LEU A 63 -18.51 0.88 0.34
C LEU A 63 -17.01 1.10 0.11
N ALA A 64 -16.17 0.53 0.96
CA ALA A 64 -14.72 0.60 0.78
C ALA A 64 -14.27 -0.08 -0.54
N MET A 65 -14.88 -1.20 -0.91
CA MET A 65 -14.64 -1.84 -2.22
C MET A 65 -15.05 -0.94 -3.39
N THR A 66 -16.23 -0.30 -3.29
CA THR A 66 -16.70 0.64 -4.32
C THR A 66 -15.75 1.82 -4.46
N LEU A 67 -15.26 2.40 -3.36
CA LEU A 67 -14.27 3.47 -3.40
C LEU A 67 -12.98 3.05 -4.12
N CYS A 68 -12.54 1.80 -3.93
CA CYS A 68 -11.38 1.28 -4.67
C CYS A 68 -11.64 1.17 -6.17
N LEU A 69 -12.87 0.77 -6.57
CA LEU A 69 -13.24 0.62 -7.98
C LEU A 69 -13.41 1.96 -8.71
N GLU A 70 -13.78 3.02 -8.00
CA GLU A 70 -13.98 4.37 -8.54
C GLU A 70 -12.71 5.24 -8.50
N ALA A 71 -11.60 4.71 -8.00
CA ALA A 71 -10.35 5.45 -7.91
C ALA A 71 -9.62 5.50 -9.25
N ASP A 72 -8.81 6.55 -9.46
CA ASP A 72 -7.96 6.69 -10.66
C ASP A 72 -6.71 5.78 -10.60
N ALA A 73 -6.27 5.41 -9.40
CA ALA A 73 -5.18 4.46 -9.16
C ALA A 73 -5.35 3.75 -7.81
N PHE A 74 -4.77 2.57 -7.69
CA PHE A 74 -4.71 1.83 -6.44
C PHE A 74 -3.26 1.60 -6.00
N VAL A 75 -2.99 1.77 -4.71
CA VAL A 75 -1.73 1.37 -4.10
C VAL A 75 -1.98 0.64 -2.79
N GLY A 76 -1.27 -0.47 -2.55
CA GLY A 76 -1.46 -1.20 -1.31
C GLY A 76 -0.66 -2.47 -1.19
N SER A 77 -0.82 -3.11 -0.04
CA SER A 77 -0.30 -4.46 0.21
C SER A 77 -1.25 -5.53 -0.33
N GLU A 78 -0.83 -6.79 -0.23
CA GLU A 78 -1.68 -7.95 -0.54
C GLU A 78 -2.91 -7.97 0.38
N SER A 79 -4.03 -7.48 -0.10
CA SER A 79 -5.27 -7.31 0.66
C SER A 79 -6.51 -7.72 -0.14
N VAL A 80 -7.66 -7.77 0.52
CA VAL A 80 -8.92 -7.96 -0.17
C VAL A 80 -9.17 -6.85 -1.20
N PHE A 81 -8.78 -5.61 -0.90
CA PHE A 81 -8.99 -4.47 -1.79
C PHE A 81 -8.11 -4.56 -3.04
N ALA A 82 -6.86 -5.04 -2.92
CA ALA A 82 -6.01 -5.33 -4.06
C ALA A 82 -6.64 -6.39 -4.99
N ASN A 83 -7.24 -7.44 -4.42
CA ASN A 83 -7.97 -8.44 -5.20
C ASN A 83 -9.22 -7.88 -5.88
N VAL A 84 -9.93 -6.96 -5.24
CA VAL A 84 -11.13 -6.30 -5.83
C VAL A 84 -10.78 -5.57 -7.11
N VAL A 85 -9.66 -4.87 -7.15
CA VAL A 85 -9.23 -4.08 -8.32
C VAL A 85 -8.35 -4.86 -9.30
N ALA A 86 -8.03 -6.12 -9.04
CA ALA A 86 -7.06 -6.91 -9.80
C ALA A 86 -7.27 -6.88 -11.32
N MET A 87 -8.52 -6.97 -11.76
CA MET A 87 -8.91 -7.04 -13.17
C MET A 87 -9.39 -5.69 -13.74
N GLU A 88 -9.31 -4.62 -12.97
CA GLU A 88 -9.68 -3.29 -13.43
C GLU A 88 -8.58 -2.67 -14.30
N ALA A 89 -8.97 -1.80 -15.21
CA ALA A 89 -8.03 -1.13 -16.11
C ALA A 89 -7.17 -0.05 -15.44
N MET A 90 -7.60 0.45 -14.27
CA MET A 90 -6.83 1.46 -13.53
C MET A 90 -5.42 0.95 -13.19
N PRO A 91 -4.42 1.83 -13.10
CA PRO A 91 -3.09 1.46 -12.67
C PRO A 91 -3.06 1.05 -11.18
N LYS A 92 -2.26 0.03 -10.89
CA LYS A 92 -2.09 -0.50 -9.53
C LYS A 92 -0.62 -0.65 -9.18
N VAL A 93 -0.26 -0.25 -7.97
CA VAL A 93 1.04 -0.56 -7.35
C VAL A 93 0.78 -1.47 -6.16
N VAL A 94 1.27 -2.70 -6.22
CA VAL A 94 1.01 -3.72 -5.19
C VAL A 94 2.32 -4.18 -4.56
N MET A 95 2.45 -3.95 -3.27
CA MET A 95 3.60 -4.38 -2.46
C MET A 95 3.37 -5.81 -1.96
N LEU A 96 4.19 -6.75 -2.40
CA LEU A 96 4.08 -8.16 -2.05
C LEU A 96 4.82 -8.44 -0.74
N SER A 97 4.10 -8.92 0.26
CA SER A 97 4.68 -9.24 1.57
C SER A 97 5.19 -10.69 1.63
N HIS A 98 4.36 -11.65 1.31
CA HIS A 98 4.66 -13.07 1.42
C HIS A 98 4.46 -13.86 0.12
N SER A 99 3.65 -13.34 -0.79
CA SER A 99 3.44 -13.92 -2.12
C SER A 99 4.49 -13.42 -3.11
N SER A 100 4.58 -14.07 -4.26
CA SER A 100 5.34 -13.60 -5.41
C SER A 100 4.42 -13.05 -6.50
N ASN A 101 4.99 -12.32 -7.43
CA ASN A 101 4.28 -11.91 -8.64
C ASN A 101 3.70 -13.11 -9.38
N GLU A 102 4.50 -14.18 -9.50
CA GLU A 102 4.09 -15.43 -10.16
C GLU A 102 2.82 -16.04 -9.54
N ASN A 103 2.68 -15.97 -8.20
CA ASN A 103 1.57 -16.61 -7.50
C ASN A 103 0.32 -15.74 -7.37
N LEU A 104 0.48 -14.42 -7.32
CA LEU A 104 -0.64 -13.54 -7.00
C LEU A 104 -1.00 -12.60 -8.14
N THR A 105 -0.04 -11.88 -8.68
CA THR A 105 -0.33 -10.70 -9.51
C THR A 105 0.00 -10.88 -10.99
N ARG A 106 0.58 -12.02 -11.39
CA ARG A 106 1.01 -12.31 -12.77
C ARG A 106 -0.03 -11.98 -13.83
N ASP A 107 -1.27 -12.33 -13.56
CA ASP A 107 -2.36 -12.18 -14.52
C ASP A 107 -3.23 -10.92 -14.26
N TRP A 108 -2.81 -10.06 -13.33
CA TRP A 108 -3.56 -8.83 -13.02
C TRP A 108 -3.30 -7.76 -14.08
N ILE A 109 -4.35 -7.03 -14.42
CA ILE A 109 -4.30 -5.99 -15.44
C ILE A 109 -3.61 -4.74 -14.87
N ASN A 110 -2.74 -4.11 -15.67
CA ASN A 110 -2.11 -2.81 -15.38
C ASN A 110 -1.56 -2.70 -13.95
N THR A 111 -0.72 -3.67 -13.56
CA THR A 111 -0.24 -3.80 -12.18
C THR A 111 1.29 -3.80 -12.11
N ALA A 112 1.85 -2.86 -11.36
CA ALA A 112 3.23 -2.89 -10.91
C ALA A 112 3.31 -3.65 -9.58
N ALA A 113 3.73 -4.91 -9.62
CA ALA A 113 3.93 -5.72 -8.43
C ALA A 113 5.37 -5.56 -7.93
N LEU A 114 5.52 -5.13 -6.68
CA LEU A 114 6.82 -4.94 -6.04
C LEU A 114 7.16 -6.16 -5.19
N GLU A 115 8.29 -6.78 -5.48
CA GLU A 115 8.85 -7.89 -4.71
C GLU A 115 9.97 -7.40 -3.80
N ALA A 116 9.91 -7.77 -2.52
CA ALA A 116 10.83 -7.25 -1.53
C ALA A 116 12.25 -7.84 -1.68
N PRO A 117 13.32 -7.02 -1.65
CA PRO A 117 14.69 -7.49 -1.76
C PRO A 117 15.22 -8.05 -0.44
N VAL A 118 14.46 -8.92 0.22
CA VAL A 118 14.83 -9.56 1.48
C VAL A 118 14.96 -11.07 1.31
N ALA A 119 15.89 -11.68 2.03
CA ALA A 119 16.22 -13.09 1.87
C ALA A 119 15.07 -14.08 2.08
N CYS A 120 14.04 -13.69 2.85
CA CYS A 120 12.89 -14.56 3.11
C CYS A 120 11.74 -14.37 2.10
N HIS A 121 11.84 -13.43 1.17
CA HIS A 121 10.78 -13.19 0.18
C HIS A 121 11.06 -14.02 -1.10
N PRO A 122 10.02 -14.65 -1.69
CA PRO A 122 8.68 -14.86 -1.16
C PRO A 122 8.64 -16.04 -0.16
N CYS A 123 8.08 -15.83 1.01
CA CYS A 123 8.03 -16.91 2.01
C CYS A 123 6.76 -17.74 1.93
N HIS A 124 5.72 -17.31 1.21
CA HIS A 124 4.41 -17.93 1.06
C HIS A 124 3.77 -18.36 2.39
N ARG A 125 4.30 -17.87 3.49
CA ARG A 125 3.88 -18.23 4.85
C ARG A 125 3.87 -19.73 5.11
N ILE A 126 4.88 -20.41 4.64
CA ILE A 126 5.05 -21.86 4.88
C ILE A 126 5.24 -22.16 6.37
N HIS A 127 5.69 -21.18 7.15
CA HIS A 127 5.80 -21.26 8.61
C HIS A 127 4.48 -20.90 9.31
N ASN A 128 4.11 -21.64 10.35
CA ASN A 128 2.83 -21.49 11.02
C ASN A 128 2.72 -20.24 11.92
N ALA A 129 3.81 -19.67 12.37
CA ALA A 129 3.80 -18.57 13.34
C ALA A 129 3.62 -17.17 12.70
N GLY A 130 3.59 -17.06 11.40
CA GLY A 130 3.31 -15.81 10.68
C GLY A 130 4.14 -14.63 11.18
N ALA A 131 3.48 -13.58 11.62
CA ALA A 131 4.12 -12.34 12.06
C ALA A 131 5.14 -12.49 13.20
N VAL A 132 4.99 -13.51 14.03
CA VAL A 132 5.93 -13.78 15.16
C VAL A 132 7.30 -14.21 14.65
N MET A 133 7.35 -14.87 13.51
CA MET A 133 8.59 -15.36 12.89
C MET A 133 9.15 -14.40 11.83
N CYS A 134 8.44 -13.35 11.47
CA CYS A 134 8.96 -12.37 10.52
C CYS A 134 10.18 -11.65 11.06
N SER A 135 11.22 -11.54 10.24
CA SER A 135 12.29 -10.58 10.47
C SER A 135 11.71 -9.18 10.46
N LYS A 136 12.04 -8.40 11.49
CA LYS A 136 11.54 -7.04 11.64
C LYS A 136 12.61 -6.03 11.29
N ASP A 137 12.18 -4.97 10.65
CA ASP A 137 12.99 -3.78 10.52
C ASP A 137 13.16 -3.11 11.89
N THR A 138 14.38 -2.71 12.22
CA THR A 138 14.72 -2.15 13.54
C THR A 138 14.27 -0.71 13.73
N VAL A 139 14.00 0.00 12.64
CA VAL A 139 13.57 1.41 12.68
C VAL A 139 12.06 1.51 12.82
N THR A 140 11.33 0.82 11.95
CA THR A 140 9.87 0.90 11.86
C THR A 140 9.14 -0.15 12.70
N GLY A 141 9.82 -1.24 13.09
CA GLY A 141 9.21 -2.39 13.74
C GLY A 141 8.30 -3.23 12.84
N ALA A 142 8.12 -2.84 11.58
CA ALA A 142 7.35 -3.58 10.61
C ALA A 142 8.09 -4.83 10.11
N ALA A 143 7.41 -5.70 9.36
CA ALA A 143 8.07 -6.80 8.68
C ALA A 143 9.09 -6.26 7.68
N ALA A 144 10.29 -6.83 7.65
CA ALA A 144 11.41 -6.34 6.83
C ALA A 144 11.06 -6.22 5.34
N CYS A 145 10.22 -7.12 4.80
CA CYS A 145 9.74 -7.04 3.43
C CYS A 145 8.88 -5.79 3.21
N MET A 146 7.99 -5.45 4.12
CA MET A 146 7.14 -4.27 3.98
C MET A 146 7.93 -2.98 4.22
N ALA A 147 8.87 -2.97 5.16
CA ALA A 147 9.72 -1.81 5.41
C ALA A 147 10.71 -1.52 4.27
N SER A 148 10.99 -2.49 3.40
CA SER A 148 11.94 -2.30 2.28
C SER A 148 11.38 -1.49 1.11
N TYR A 149 10.09 -1.26 1.06
CA TYR A 149 9.46 -0.40 0.02
C TYR A 149 9.45 1.04 0.50
N SER A 150 10.29 1.90 -0.08
CA SER A 150 10.32 3.33 0.27
C SER A 150 9.05 4.06 -0.18
N ALA A 151 8.69 5.13 0.51
CA ALA A 151 7.56 5.97 0.11
C ALA A 151 7.83 6.66 -1.24
N GLU A 152 9.06 7.06 -1.46
CA GLU A 152 9.53 7.74 -2.66
C GLU A 152 9.40 6.86 -3.90
N ASP A 153 9.88 5.60 -3.84
CA ASP A 153 9.79 4.68 -4.97
C ASP A 153 8.33 4.35 -5.30
N VAL A 154 7.50 4.15 -4.28
CA VAL A 154 6.07 3.88 -4.45
C VAL A 154 5.36 5.11 -5.02
N ALA A 155 5.66 6.32 -4.52
CA ALA A 155 5.10 7.56 -5.04
C ALA A 155 5.46 7.78 -6.51
N ALA A 156 6.73 7.58 -6.87
CA ALA A 156 7.20 7.71 -8.24
C ALA A 156 6.42 6.79 -9.21
N LEU A 157 6.22 5.53 -8.82
CA LEU A 157 5.43 4.59 -9.62
C LEU A 157 3.96 5.00 -9.77
N VAL A 158 3.34 5.49 -8.70
CA VAL A 158 1.95 5.97 -8.72
C VAL A 158 1.84 7.19 -9.62
N LEU A 159 2.69 8.20 -9.44
CA LEU A 159 2.67 9.43 -10.25
C LEU A 159 2.94 9.15 -11.72
N GLN A 160 3.93 8.32 -12.02
CA GLN A 160 4.22 7.88 -13.37
C GLN A 160 2.99 7.20 -14.00
N SER A 161 2.32 6.33 -13.27
CA SER A 161 1.15 5.60 -13.76
C SER A 161 -0.07 6.49 -14.00
N LEU A 162 -0.16 7.61 -13.28
CA LEU A 162 -1.18 8.66 -13.47
C LEU A 162 -0.79 9.69 -14.55
N GLY A 163 0.41 9.59 -15.12
CA GLY A 163 0.93 10.57 -16.08
C GLY A 163 1.23 11.94 -15.47
N ILE A 164 1.50 11.97 -14.16
CA ILE A 164 1.86 13.18 -13.42
C ILE A 164 3.39 13.27 -13.39
N GLU A 165 3.96 14.28 -14.04
CA GLU A 165 5.39 14.54 -13.97
C GLU A 165 5.77 15.09 -12.58
N GLU A 166 6.87 14.59 -11.99
CA GLU A 166 7.43 15.20 -10.80
C GLU A 166 7.75 16.68 -11.10
N ARG A 167 7.11 17.57 -10.38
CA ARG A 167 7.54 18.98 -10.42
C ARG A 167 8.94 19.03 -9.85
N ALA A 168 9.92 19.32 -10.70
CA ALA A 168 11.27 19.60 -10.23
C ALA A 168 11.17 20.65 -9.14
N ALA A 169 11.66 20.31 -7.94
CA ALA A 169 11.73 21.26 -6.83
C ALA A 169 12.55 22.48 -7.27
N ALA A 170 11.89 23.63 -7.33
CA ALA A 170 12.51 24.89 -7.72
C ALA A 170 13.29 25.49 -6.55
#